data_acc714192779bfee8b43a43d12d20f75
#
_entry.id   acc714192779bfee8b43a43d12d20f75
#
_cell.length_a   1.000
_cell.length_b   1.000
_cell.length_c   1.000
_cell.angle_alpha   90.00
_cell.angle_beta   90.00
_cell.angle_gamma   90.00
#
_symmetry.space_group_name_H-M   'P 1'
#
loop_
_entity.id
_entity.type
_entity.pdbx_description
1 polymer ?
#
loop_
_entity_poly.entity_id
_entity_poly.type
_entity_poly.pdbx_seq_one_letter_code
_entity_poly.pdbx_strand_id
1 'polypeptide(L)'
;MAWTEITREHYRRDGLRYASDTTDAEWALIAPHLPPPSRRGRPRRTDLRAVIDAILFLAATGCQWRQLPKEFPPYSTVQGYFHAWRDSGLLRAINHALVMAARERA
;
A
#
# COMPACT_ATOMS: atom_id res chain seq x y z
N MET A 1 -25.31 15.87 -5.09
CA MET A 1 -25.03 14.50 -4.80
C MET A 1 -23.61 14.16 -5.22
N ALA A 2 -22.83 13.65 -4.32
CA ALA A 2 -21.39 13.53 -4.54
C ALA A 2 -20.96 12.24 -5.22
N TRP A 3 -21.72 11.15 -5.09
CA TRP A 3 -21.28 9.83 -5.55
C TRP A 3 -22.07 9.39 -6.78
N THR A 4 -21.35 9.08 -7.87
CA THR A 4 -21.89 8.34 -8.99
C THR A 4 -21.59 6.85 -8.76
N GLU A 5 -22.29 5.96 -9.48
CA GLU A 5 -22.01 4.54 -9.40
C GLU A 5 -20.57 4.21 -9.81
N ILE A 6 -20.06 4.87 -10.85
CA ILE A 6 -18.69 4.67 -11.31
C ILE A 6 -17.69 5.04 -10.23
N THR A 7 -17.87 6.18 -9.57
CA THR A 7 -17.00 6.62 -8.48
C THR A 7 -17.10 5.66 -7.31
N ARG A 8 -18.30 5.20 -7.00
CA ARG A 8 -18.53 4.26 -5.90
C ARG A 8 -17.81 2.95 -6.14
N GLU A 9 -17.85 2.42 -7.36
CA GLU A 9 -17.15 1.19 -7.72
C GLU A 9 -15.62 1.33 -7.57
N HIS A 10 -15.06 2.48 -7.98
CA HIS A 10 -13.62 2.73 -7.90
C HIS A 10 -13.10 2.66 -6.46
N TYR A 11 -13.90 3.06 -5.48
CA TYR A 11 -13.48 3.13 -4.08
C TYR A 11 -14.14 2.07 -3.20
N ARG A 12 -14.75 1.10 -3.84
CA ARG A 12 -15.42 0.01 -3.15
C ARG A 12 -14.41 -0.93 -2.50
N ARG A 13 -14.69 -1.32 -1.25
CA ARG A 13 -13.77 -2.15 -0.47
C ARG A 13 -14.31 -3.53 -0.13
N ASP A 14 -15.54 -3.83 -0.46
CA ASP A 14 -16.20 -5.08 -0.10
C ASP A 14 -15.60 -6.32 -0.79
N GLY A 15 -14.87 -6.14 -1.91
CA GLY A 15 -14.18 -7.23 -2.59
C GLY A 15 -12.74 -7.43 -2.14
N LEU A 16 -12.25 -6.63 -1.19
CA LEU A 16 -10.88 -6.71 -0.72
C LEU A 16 -10.73 -7.84 0.31
N ARG A 17 -9.56 -8.48 0.29
CA ARG A 17 -9.21 -9.53 1.25
C ARG A 17 -9.21 -9.01 2.68
N TYR A 18 -8.65 -7.81 2.90
CA TYR A 18 -8.66 -7.10 4.17
C TYR A 18 -9.15 -5.69 3.94
N ALA A 19 -9.83 -5.12 4.93
CA ALA A 19 -10.36 -3.76 4.84
C ALA A 19 -9.25 -2.70 4.61
N SER A 20 -8.03 -3.00 5.02
CA SER A 20 -6.87 -2.12 4.86
C SER A 20 -6.16 -2.27 3.52
N ASP A 21 -6.52 -3.25 2.69
CA ASP A 21 -5.89 -3.44 1.38
C ASP A 21 -6.16 -2.23 0.48
N THR A 22 -5.19 -1.92 -0.39
CA THR A 22 -5.35 -0.84 -1.35
C THR A 22 -6.38 -1.23 -2.40
N THR A 23 -7.21 -0.27 -2.78
CA THR A 23 -8.02 -0.39 -4.00
C THR A 23 -7.12 -0.13 -5.20
N ASP A 24 -7.60 -0.49 -6.40
CA ASP A 24 -6.84 -0.21 -7.63
C ASP A 24 -6.61 1.29 -7.80
N ALA A 25 -7.58 2.13 -7.44
CA ALA A 25 -7.44 3.58 -7.50
C ALA A 25 -6.35 4.08 -6.55
N GLU A 26 -6.30 3.56 -5.33
CA GLU A 26 -5.26 3.90 -4.36
C GLU A 26 -3.89 3.43 -4.83
N TRP A 27 -3.81 2.22 -5.36
CA TRP A 27 -2.55 1.70 -5.90
C TRP A 27 -2.04 2.56 -7.06
N ALA A 28 -2.93 3.04 -7.92
CA ALA A 28 -2.54 3.93 -9.02
C ALA A 28 -1.92 5.24 -8.52
N LEU A 29 -2.30 5.69 -7.33
CA LEU A 29 -1.70 6.88 -6.71
C LEU A 29 -0.33 6.58 -6.10
N ILE A 30 -0.14 5.36 -5.60
CA ILE A 30 1.08 4.97 -4.89
C ILE A 30 2.19 4.53 -5.84
N ALA A 31 1.84 3.76 -6.86
CA ALA A 31 2.81 3.10 -7.73
C ALA A 31 3.86 4.05 -8.34
N PRO A 32 3.50 5.27 -8.81
CA PRO A 32 4.50 6.17 -9.37
C PRO A 32 5.58 6.63 -8.38
N HIS A 33 5.33 6.54 -7.08
CA HIS A 33 6.30 6.94 -6.06
C HIS A 33 7.32 5.85 -5.76
N LEU A 34 7.04 4.61 -6.16
CA LEU A 34 7.91 3.48 -5.86
C LEU A 34 9.14 3.49 -6.77
N PRO A 35 10.31 3.05 -6.25
CA PRO A 35 11.51 3.02 -7.07
C PRO A 35 11.37 1.99 -8.20
N PRO A 36 12.01 2.24 -9.37
CA PRO A 36 11.98 1.30 -10.48
C PRO A 36 12.75 0.03 -10.12
N PRO A 37 12.52 -1.09 -10.83
CA PRO A 37 13.32 -2.29 -10.65
C PRO A 37 14.79 -2.01 -10.91
N SER A 38 15.67 -2.63 -10.10
CA SER A 38 17.10 -2.49 -10.31
C SER A 38 17.50 -3.13 -11.63
N ARG A 39 18.34 -2.43 -12.42
CA ARG A 39 18.91 -2.97 -13.65
C ARG A 39 20.09 -3.90 -13.37
N ARG A 40 20.63 -3.84 -12.15
CA ARG A 40 21.79 -4.66 -11.72
C ARG A 40 21.32 -5.64 -10.66
N GLY A 41 21.88 -6.86 -10.71
CA GLY A 41 21.58 -7.88 -9.74
C GLY A 41 20.30 -8.65 -10.06
N ARG A 42 19.75 -9.34 -9.07
CA ARG A 42 18.56 -10.16 -9.24
C ARG A 42 17.34 -9.29 -9.53
N PRO A 43 16.47 -9.69 -10.47
CA PRO A 43 15.18 -9.04 -10.63
C PRO A 43 14.39 -9.10 -9.32
N ARG A 44 13.66 -8.01 -9.04
CA ARG A 44 12.79 -7.97 -7.86
C ARG A 44 11.66 -8.97 -8.02
N ARG A 45 11.54 -9.89 -7.08
CA ARG A 45 10.48 -10.91 -7.08
C ARG A 45 9.31 -10.54 -6.18
N THR A 46 9.53 -9.64 -5.24
CA THR A 46 8.51 -9.25 -4.29
C THR A 46 7.49 -8.33 -4.94
N ASP A 47 6.21 -8.65 -4.75
CA ASP A 47 5.12 -7.79 -5.18
C ASP A 47 5.04 -6.59 -4.23
N LEU A 48 5.37 -5.41 -4.73
CA LEU A 48 5.39 -4.21 -3.91
C LEU A 48 4.01 -3.77 -3.45
N ARG A 49 2.96 -4.06 -4.22
CA ARG A 49 1.60 -3.79 -3.76
C ARG A 49 1.28 -4.63 -2.52
N ALA A 50 1.71 -5.89 -2.51
CA ALA A 50 1.52 -6.74 -1.34
C ALA A 50 2.29 -6.22 -0.13
N VAL A 51 3.49 -5.66 -0.33
CA VAL A 51 4.26 -5.03 0.75
C VAL A 51 3.52 -3.82 1.31
N ILE A 52 2.99 -2.95 0.45
CA ILE A 52 2.22 -1.78 0.87
C ILE A 52 0.97 -2.22 1.64
N ASP A 53 0.26 -3.23 1.13
CA ASP A 53 -0.94 -3.75 1.79
C ASP A 53 -0.60 -4.29 3.18
N ALA A 54 0.55 -4.97 3.32
CA ALA A 54 1.01 -5.49 4.62
C ALA A 54 1.30 -4.35 5.60
N ILE A 55 1.96 -3.28 5.14
CA ILE A 55 2.26 -2.12 5.98
C ILE A 55 0.96 -1.45 6.44
N LEU A 56 -0.01 -1.30 5.55
CA LEU A 56 -1.30 -0.72 5.89
C LEU A 56 -2.08 -1.60 6.88
N PHE A 57 -1.99 -2.92 6.74
CA PHE A 57 -2.58 -3.86 7.67
C PHE A 57 -1.99 -3.70 9.07
N LEU A 58 -0.66 -3.60 9.17
CA LEU A 58 0.02 -3.39 10.44
C LEU A 58 -0.40 -2.06 11.08
N ALA A 59 -0.51 -1.01 10.28
CA ALA A 59 -0.93 0.30 10.78
C ALA A 59 -2.37 0.28 11.26
N ALA A 60 -3.26 -0.44 10.57
CA ALA A 60 -4.68 -0.49 10.90
C ALA A 60 -4.97 -1.36 12.13
N THR A 61 -4.22 -2.46 12.29
CA THR A 61 -4.50 -3.44 13.35
C THR A 61 -3.61 -3.26 14.58
N GLY A 62 -2.44 -2.63 14.41
CA GLY A 62 -1.45 -2.53 15.49
C GLY A 62 -0.81 -3.86 15.87
N CYS A 63 -0.91 -4.88 15.03
CA CYS A 63 -0.36 -6.18 15.34
C CYS A 63 1.18 -6.15 15.29
N GLN A 64 1.80 -7.15 15.92
CA GLN A 64 3.25 -7.30 15.86
C GLN A 64 3.68 -7.85 14.50
N TRP A 65 4.93 -7.58 14.11
CA TRP A 65 5.47 -8.03 12.84
C TRP A 65 5.26 -9.53 12.61
N ARG A 66 5.51 -10.34 13.63
CA ARG A 66 5.40 -11.81 13.54
C ARG A 66 3.97 -12.29 13.41
N GLN A 67 2.99 -11.45 13.70
CA GLN A 67 1.56 -11.77 13.59
C GLN A 67 0.99 -11.42 12.22
N LEU A 68 1.82 -10.94 11.30
CA LEU A 68 1.38 -10.63 9.96
C LEU A 68 0.85 -11.91 9.27
N PRO A 69 -0.37 -11.87 8.69
CA PRO A 69 -0.93 -13.04 8.03
C PRO A 69 -0.05 -13.58 6.89
N LYS A 70 -0.13 -14.87 6.65
CA LYS A 70 0.70 -15.57 5.66
C LYS A 70 0.40 -15.18 4.22
N GLU A 71 -0.76 -14.56 3.96
CA GLU A 71 -1.12 -14.06 2.63
C GLU A 71 -0.25 -12.91 2.18
N PHE A 72 0.36 -12.19 3.13
CA PHE A 72 1.32 -11.13 2.84
C PHE A 72 2.73 -11.73 2.67
N PRO A 73 3.67 -10.95 2.11
CA PRO A 73 5.07 -11.39 2.08
C PRO A 73 5.59 -11.64 3.49
N PRO A 74 6.68 -12.43 3.64
CA PRO A 74 7.25 -12.68 4.97
C PRO A 74 7.51 -11.38 5.73
N TYR A 75 7.25 -11.39 7.04
CA TYR A 75 7.36 -10.17 7.84
C TYR A 75 8.74 -9.53 7.78
N SER A 76 9.80 -10.32 7.67
CA SER A 76 11.15 -9.78 7.57
C SER A 76 11.37 -9.00 6.28
N THR A 77 10.76 -9.46 5.18
CA THR A 77 10.79 -8.75 3.89
C THR A 77 10.05 -7.42 4.00
N VAL A 78 8.84 -7.44 4.55
CA VAL A 78 8.03 -6.24 4.74
C VAL A 78 8.75 -5.23 5.65
N GLN A 79 9.35 -5.73 6.73
CA GLN A 79 10.09 -4.91 7.68
C GLN A 79 11.27 -4.20 7.02
N GLY A 80 12.00 -4.91 6.16
CA GLY A 80 13.11 -4.32 5.41
C GLY A 80 12.65 -3.18 4.51
N TYR A 81 11.58 -3.38 3.75
CA TYR A 81 11.01 -2.32 2.92
C TYR A 81 10.50 -1.15 3.77
N PHE A 82 9.84 -1.45 4.88
CA PHE A 82 9.32 -0.42 5.77
C PHE A 82 10.44 0.51 6.27
N HIS A 83 11.54 -0.06 6.74
CA HIS A 83 12.65 0.74 7.24
C HIS A 83 13.30 1.56 6.11
N ALA A 84 13.53 0.96 4.95
CA ALA A 84 14.12 1.66 3.83
C ALA A 84 13.24 2.81 3.35
N TRP A 85 11.94 2.58 3.23
CA TRP A 85 11.00 3.59 2.76
C TRP A 85 10.74 4.69 3.78
N ARG A 86 10.77 4.35 5.08
CA ARG A 86 10.70 5.33 6.14
C ARG A 86 11.91 6.28 6.08
N ASP A 87 13.10 5.71 5.96
CA ASP A 87 14.34 6.48 5.99
C ASP A 87 14.50 7.35 4.74
N SER A 88 14.01 6.90 3.60
CA SER A 88 14.06 7.68 2.35
C SER A 88 12.97 8.75 2.26
N GLY A 89 11.98 8.73 3.15
CA GLY A 89 10.83 9.63 3.08
C GLY A 89 9.72 9.17 2.16
N LEU A 90 9.86 7.99 1.56
CA LEU A 90 8.86 7.47 0.62
C LEU A 90 7.51 7.22 1.27
N LEU A 91 7.49 6.67 2.48
CA LEU A 91 6.24 6.42 3.20
C LEU A 91 5.47 7.71 3.46
N ARG A 92 6.18 8.79 3.77
CA ARG A 92 5.57 10.11 3.97
C ARG A 92 4.95 10.62 2.67
N ALA A 93 5.65 10.46 1.55
CA ALA A 93 5.15 10.87 0.24
C ALA A 93 3.89 10.09 -0.14
N ILE A 94 3.89 8.78 0.10
CA ILE A 94 2.73 7.92 -0.17
C ILE A 94 1.54 8.36 0.68
N ASN A 95 1.76 8.57 1.96
CA ASN A 95 0.70 9.02 2.88
C ASN A 95 0.12 10.36 2.43
N HIS A 96 0.98 11.29 2.02
CA HIS A 96 0.54 12.59 1.52
C HIS A 96 -0.35 12.44 0.28
N ALA A 97 0.05 11.59 -0.66
CA ALA A 97 -0.73 11.35 -1.87
C ALA A 97 -2.12 10.79 -1.55
N LEU A 98 -2.20 9.85 -0.60
CA LEU A 98 -3.47 9.25 -0.19
C LEU A 98 -4.37 10.26 0.53
N VAL A 99 -3.79 11.10 1.39
CA VAL A 99 -4.53 12.12 2.12
C VAL A 99 -5.09 13.17 1.15
N MET A 100 -4.29 13.63 0.19
CA MET A 100 -4.76 14.61 -0.79
C MET A 100 -5.87 14.05 -1.65
N ALA A 101 -5.76 12.80 -2.08
CA ALA A 101 -6.81 12.13 -2.85
C ALA A 101 -8.10 12.00 -2.04
N ALA A 102 -8.00 11.69 -0.75
CA ALA A 102 -9.15 11.60 0.13
C ALA A 102 -9.85 12.96 0.28
N ARG A 103 -9.10 14.04 0.37
CA ARG A 103 -9.64 15.40 0.45
C ARG A 103 -10.38 15.81 -0.82
N GLU A 104 -9.86 15.40 -1.98
CA GLU A 104 -10.50 15.67 -3.27
C GLU A 104 -11.81 14.92 -3.42
N ARG A 105 -11.95 13.75 -2.81
CA ARG A 105 -13.17 12.97 -2.83
C ARG A 105 -14.24 13.46 -1.86
N ALA A 106 -13.82 14.13 -0.81
CA ALA A 106 -14.70 14.56 0.27
C ALA A 106 -15.67 15.66 -0.16
#